data_27485655459235686b625884b54d5813
#
_entry.id   27485655459235686b625884b54d5813
#
_cell.length_a   1.000
_cell.length_b   1.000
_cell.length_c   1.000
_cell.angle_alpha   90.00
_cell.angle_beta   90.00
_cell.angle_gamma   90.00
#
_symmetry.space_group_name_H-M   'P 1'
#
loop_
_entity.id
_entity.type
_entity.pdbx_description
1 polymer ?
#
loop_
_entity_poly.entity_id
_entity_poly.type
_entity_poly.pdbx_seq_one_letter_code
_entity_poly.pdbx_strand_id
1 'polypeptide(L)'
;MCMIVQSQEENIWGQKMDKIKIPKATAKRLPLYYRYLMILNEEGKEKVSSTELSEAVQVDSASIRRDFSYFGALGKRGYGYDVKNLLSFFKKILNQDTLTNVALVGVGNLGRALLNYNFKRSNNIRISCAFDINEEITGRILSGVPVYDMSELKKQLSDQQITIAILTVPSSQAQDTTNEMIEAGIKGIMNFTPIRLSAPSSVRVQNVDLATELQTLIYFLDSEKLSDEDL
;
A
#
# COMPACT_ATOMS: atom_id res chain seq x y z
N MET A 1 20.83 30.68 9.52
CA MET A 1 19.89 30.51 10.66
C MET A 1 18.62 29.74 10.29
N CYS A 2 18.19 29.70 9.01
CA CYS A 2 16.99 28.98 8.56
C CYS A 2 17.16 27.45 8.42
N MET A 3 18.34 26.94 8.10
CA MET A 3 18.60 25.49 7.93
C MET A 3 18.63 24.68 9.24
N ILE A 4 18.96 25.30 10.37
CA ILE A 4 19.07 24.59 11.67
C ILE A 4 17.66 24.35 12.28
N VAL A 5 16.71 25.23 12.00
CA VAL A 5 15.33 25.08 12.51
C VAL A 5 14.59 23.97 11.79
N GLN A 6 14.78 23.81 10.47
CA GLN A 6 14.16 22.71 9.71
C GLN A 6 14.66 21.33 10.15
N SER A 7 15.94 21.17 10.44
CA SER A 7 16.51 19.89 10.88
C SER A 7 16.07 19.48 12.31
N GLN A 8 15.74 20.42 13.16
CA GLN A 8 15.22 20.13 14.51
C GLN A 8 13.73 19.75 14.49
N GLU A 9 12.92 20.40 13.66
CA GLU A 9 11.52 20.01 13.48
C GLU A 9 11.40 18.62 12.82
N GLU A 10 12.21 18.30 11.84
CA GLU A 10 12.25 16.97 11.22
C GLU A 10 12.60 15.84 12.21
N ASN A 11 13.50 16.11 13.16
CA ASN A 11 13.90 15.13 14.18
C ASN A 11 12.82 14.94 15.27
N ILE A 12 12.08 15.97 15.62
CA ILE A 12 10.98 15.91 16.60
C ILE A 12 9.78 15.14 16.03
N TRP A 13 9.47 15.29 14.75
CA TRP A 13 8.38 14.57 14.09
C TRP A 13 8.72 13.11 13.85
N GLY A 14 9.94 12.76 13.47
CA GLY A 14 10.41 11.39 13.31
C GLY A 14 10.31 10.58 14.61
N GLN A 15 10.81 11.12 15.73
CA GLN A 15 10.74 10.46 17.04
C GLN A 15 9.32 10.36 17.61
N LYS A 16 8.40 11.23 17.23
CA LYS A 16 7.00 11.21 17.65
C LYS A 16 6.20 10.15 16.90
N MET A 17 6.58 9.87 15.67
CA MET A 17 5.90 8.91 14.78
C MET A 17 6.12 7.45 15.20
N ASP A 18 7.30 7.08 15.72
CA ASP A 18 7.59 5.72 16.22
C ASP A 18 6.71 5.29 17.41
N LYS A 19 6.02 6.24 18.06
CA LYS A 19 5.15 5.98 19.22
C LYS A 19 3.66 6.03 18.92
N ILE A 20 3.23 6.46 17.73
CA ILE A 20 1.80 6.57 17.41
C ILE A 20 1.27 5.21 16.96
N LYS A 21 0.55 4.51 17.85
CA LYS A 21 -0.22 3.32 17.46
C LYS A 21 -1.47 3.73 16.69
N ILE A 22 -1.40 3.69 15.37
CA ILE A 22 -2.52 3.95 14.48
C ILE A 22 -3.38 2.68 14.35
N PRO A 23 -4.72 2.73 14.50
CA PRO A 23 -5.59 1.61 14.22
C PRO A 23 -5.42 1.09 12.79
N LYS A 24 -5.51 -0.24 12.60
CA LYS A 24 -5.36 -0.87 11.28
C LYS A 24 -6.35 -0.29 10.26
N ALA A 25 -7.57 0.04 10.68
CA ALA A 25 -8.58 0.66 9.83
C ALA A 25 -8.15 2.06 9.35
N THR A 26 -7.62 2.89 10.25
CA THR A 26 -7.04 4.20 9.91
C THR A 26 -5.89 4.05 8.92
N ALA A 27 -4.93 3.16 9.20
CA ALA A 27 -3.78 2.93 8.33
C ALA A 27 -4.18 2.54 6.89
N LYS A 28 -5.26 1.76 6.73
CA LYS A 28 -5.80 1.39 5.40
C LYS A 28 -6.38 2.57 4.63
N ARG A 29 -6.86 3.60 5.33
CA ARG A 29 -7.46 4.80 4.71
C ARG A 29 -6.46 5.88 4.33
N LEU A 30 -5.28 5.92 4.97
CA LEU A 30 -4.28 6.96 4.69
C LEU A 30 -3.89 7.07 3.21
N PRO A 31 -3.65 5.96 2.48
CA PRO A 31 -3.36 6.04 1.05
C PRO A 31 -4.51 6.64 0.22
N LEU A 32 -5.77 6.42 0.62
CA LEU A 32 -6.95 7.01 -0.04
C LEU A 32 -6.97 8.53 0.15
N TYR A 33 -6.73 8.99 1.38
CA TYR A 33 -6.64 10.43 1.68
C TYR A 33 -5.51 11.10 0.91
N TYR A 34 -4.34 10.48 0.90
CA TYR A 34 -3.17 10.98 0.16
C TYR A 34 -3.46 11.14 -1.33
N ARG A 35 -4.04 10.11 -1.95
CA ARG A 35 -4.38 10.11 -3.38
C ARG A 35 -5.35 11.24 -3.74
N TYR A 36 -6.38 11.44 -2.92
CA TYR A 36 -7.34 12.51 -3.16
C TYR A 36 -6.72 13.90 -2.96
N LEU A 37 -5.90 14.06 -1.92
CA LEU A 37 -5.16 15.31 -1.70
C LEU A 37 -4.20 15.65 -2.85
N MET A 38 -3.62 14.66 -3.52
CA MET A 38 -2.83 14.90 -4.74
C MET A 38 -3.68 15.54 -5.84
N ILE A 39 -4.88 15.00 -6.09
CA ILE A 39 -5.81 15.54 -7.07
C ILE A 39 -6.17 16.99 -6.72
N LEU A 40 -6.58 17.26 -5.49
CA LEU A 40 -6.91 18.61 -5.05
C LEU A 40 -5.75 19.61 -5.20
N ASN A 41 -4.53 19.14 -4.91
CA ASN A 41 -3.34 19.97 -5.07
C ASN A 41 -3.03 20.28 -6.55
N GLU A 42 -3.24 19.33 -7.45
CA GLU A 42 -3.10 19.51 -8.90
C GLU A 42 -4.16 20.49 -9.45
N GLU A 43 -5.37 20.50 -8.87
CA GLU A 43 -6.44 21.43 -9.16
C GLU A 43 -6.23 22.82 -8.52
N GLY A 44 -5.17 23.00 -7.76
CA GLY A 44 -4.84 24.26 -7.11
C GLY A 44 -5.70 24.58 -5.88
N LYS A 45 -6.41 23.60 -5.33
CA LYS A 45 -7.27 23.80 -4.15
C LYS A 45 -6.44 23.99 -2.89
N GLU A 46 -6.68 25.07 -2.17
CA GLU A 46 -5.91 25.41 -0.98
C GLU A 46 -6.45 24.74 0.29
N LYS A 47 -7.76 24.56 0.39
CA LYS A 47 -8.41 24.02 1.60
C LYS A 47 -9.43 22.95 1.27
N VAL A 48 -9.58 21.97 2.17
CA VAL A 48 -10.56 20.89 2.08
C VAL A 48 -11.22 20.68 3.44
N SER A 49 -12.52 20.41 3.45
CA SER A 49 -13.27 20.05 4.66
C SER A 49 -13.28 18.52 4.85
N SER A 50 -13.59 18.05 6.08
CA SER A 50 -13.82 16.62 6.31
C SER A 50 -15.06 16.09 5.57
N THR A 51 -16.05 16.92 5.30
CA THR A 51 -17.25 16.56 4.52
C THR A 51 -16.89 16.32 3.07
N GLU A 52 -16.13 17.21 2.46
CA GLU A 52 -15.68 17.06 1.09
C GLU A 52 -14.74 15.86 0.89
N LEU A 53 -13.82 15.62 1.84
CA LEU A 53 -13.03 14.40 1.84
C LEU A 53 -13.93 13.16 1.97
N SER A 54 -14.97 13.20 2.80
CA SER A 54 -15.93 12.11 3.00
C SER A 54 -16.62 11.70 1.71
N GLU A 55 -17.10 12.67 0.95
CA GLU A 55 -17.76 12.43 -0.34
C GLU A 55 -16.82 11.78 -1.36
N ALA A 56 -15.58 12.25 -1.39
CA ALA A 56 -14.60 11.76 -2.36
C ALA A 56 -14.05 10.37 -2.06
N VAL A 57 -13.81 10.04 -0.78
CA VAL A 57 -13.17 8.79 -0.38
C VAL A 57 -14.14 7.77 0.20
N GLN A 58 -15.45 8.07 0.22
CA GLN A 58 -16.51 7.22 0.75
C GLN A 58 -16.22 6.73 2.19
N VAL A 59 -15.78 7.66 3.04
CA VAL A 59 -15.52 7.44 4.47
C VAL A 59 -16.23 8.55 5.24
N ASP A 60 -17.01 8.22 6.27
CA ASP A 60 -17.75 9.22 7.00
C ASP A 60 -16.85 10.32 7.62
N SER A 61 -17.35 11.54 7.66
CA SER A 61 -16.57 12.73 8.07
C SER A 61 -16.13 12.67 9.54
N ALA A 62 -16.84 11.93 10.41
CA ALA A 62 -16.44 11.75 11.81
C ALA A 62 -15.25 10.78 11.91
N SER A 63 -15.25 9.73 11.10
CA SER A 63 -14.09 8.80 10.96
C SER A 63 -12.86 9.53 10.44
N ILE A 64 -12.99 10.40 9.43
CA ILE A 64 -11.88 11.22 8.92
C ILE A 64 -11.32 12.13 10.03
N ARG A 65 -12.17 12.82 10.77
CA ARG A 65 -11.72 13.64 11.89
C ARG A 65 -11.02 12.84 12.97
N ARG A 66 -11.53 11.63 13.28
CA ARG A 66 -10.88 10.71 14.22
C ARG A 66 -9.54 10.24 13.70
N ASP A 67 -9.45 9.85 12.43
CA ASP A 67 -8.19 9.43 11.81
C ASP A 67 -7.13 10.53 11.89
N PHE A 68 -7.51 11.76 11.56
CA PHE A 68 -6.57 12.88 11.61
C PHE A 68 -6.16 13.24 13.04
N SER A 69 -7.02 13.01 14.03
CA SER A 69 -6.71 13.31 15.44
C SER A 69 -5.56 12.46 15.99
N TYR A 70 -5.28 11.27 15.43
CA TYR A 70 -4.11 10.47 15.83
C TYR A 70 -2.80 11.18 15.55
N PHE A 71 -2.79 12.10 14.60
CA PHE A 71 -1.59 12.82 14.16
C PHE A 71 -1.47 14.23 14.75
N GLY A 72 -2.40 14.63 15.61
CA GLY A 72 -2.44 15.94 16.24
C GLY A 72 -3.33 16.94 15.49
N ALA A 73 -3.08 18.23 15.70
CA ALA A 73 -3.93 19.30 15.14
C ALA A 73 -3.55 19.59 13.67
N LEU A 74 -4.07 18.76 12.74
CA LEU A 74 -3.86 18.95 11.29
C LEU A 74 -4.75 20.05 10.67
N GLY A 75 -5.73 20.56 11.41
CA GLY A 75 -6.65 21.60 10.94
C GLY A 75 -7.30 22.37 12.09
N LYS A 76 -7.98 23.46 11.79
CA LYS A 76 -8.75 24.25 12.75
C LYS A 76 -10.25 24.05 12.51
N ARG A 77 -11.02 23.90 13.60
CA ARG A 77 -12.48 23.78 13.55
C ARG A 77 -13.09 24.96 12.79
N GLY A 78 -13.94 24.70 11.80
CA GLY A 78 -14.59 25.70 10.96
C GLY A 78 -13.75 26.23 9.78
N TYR A 79 -12.44 25.96 9.73
CA TYR A 79 -11.56 26.42 8.67
C TYR A 79 -11.12 25.32 7.67
N GLY A 80 -11.42 24.05 7.99
CA GLY A 80 -10.95 22.92 7.19
C GLY A 80 -9.45 22.65 7.37
N TYR A 81 -8.92 21.90 6.42
CA TYR A 81 -7.52 21.46 6.38
C TYR A 81 -6.83 22.14 5.20
N ASP A 82 -5.60 22.56 5.38
CA ASP A 82 -4.73 23.02 4.30
C ASP A 82 -4.25 21.83 3.46
N VAL A 83 -4.54 21.86 2.16
CA VAL A 83 -4.27 20.75 1.23
C VAL A 83 -2.78 20.47 1.12
N LYS A 84 -1.95 21.49 0.97
CA LYS A 84 -0.48 21.34 0.83
C LYS A 84 0.15 20.78 2.09
N ASN A 85 -0.29 21.25 3.25
CA ASN A 85 0.21 20.78 4.55
C ASN A 85 -0.18 19.32 4.79
N LEU A 86 -1.45 18.94 4.54
CA LEU A 86 -1.90 17.56 4.64
C LEU A 86 -1.17 16.64 3.65
N LEU A 87 -1.02 17.09 2.41
CA LEU A 87 -0.34 16.31 1.38
C LEU A 87 1.12 16.06 1.78
N SER A 88 1.84 17.11 2.22
CA SER A 88 3.22 16.99 2.69
C SER A 88 3.33 16.05 3.90
N PHE A 89 2.38 16.15 4.83
CA PHE A 89 2.32 15.31 6.01
C PHE A 89 2.10 13.83 5.66
N PHE A 90 1.08 13.51 4.84
CA PHE A 90 0.83 12.13 4.42
C PHE A 90 1.92 11.57 3.52
N LYS A 91 2.55 12.39 2.70
CA LYS A 91 3.70 12.00 1.89
C LYS A 91 4.82 11.43 2.76
N LYS A 92 5.15 12.10 3.88
CA LYS A 92 6.16 11.62 4.85
C LYS A 92 5.72 10.32 5.54
N ILE A 93 4.47 10.26 6.05
CA ILE A 93 3.94 9.07 6.75
C ILE A 93 3.93 7.84 5.86
N LEU A 94 3.58 8.00 4.59
CA LEU A 94 3.46 6.91 3.63
C LEU A 94 4.79 6.62 2.90
N ASN A 95 5.90 7.23 3.34
CA ASN A 95 7.23 7.10 2.72
C ASN A 95 7.21 7.36 1.20
N GLN A 96 6.39 8.33 0.76
CA GLN A 96 6.25 8.66 -0.66
C GLN A 96 7.40 9.55 -1.18
N ASP A 97 8.37 9.91 -0.33
CA ASP A 97 9.56 10.67 -0.72
C ASP A 97 10.65 9.78 -1.31
N THR A 98 10.62 8.49 -1.05
CA THR A 98 11.60 7.51 -1.52
C THR A 98 10.96 6.45 -2.38
N LEU A 99 11.67 6.04 -3.46
CA LEU A 99 11.23 4.93 -4.29
C LEU A 99 11.39 3.62 -3.52
N THR A 100 10.28 2.91 -3.33
CA THR A 100 10.27 1.60 -2.69
C THR A 100 10.37 0.50 -3.75
N ASN A 101 11.48 -0.24 -3.73
CA ASN A 101 11.65 -1.42 -4.56
C ASN A 101 10.93 -2.61 -3.93
N VAL A 102 10.18 -3.36 -4.74
CA VAL A 102 9.51 -4.59 -4.34
C VAL A 102 9.85 -5.72 -5.31
N ALA A 103 9.82 -6.95 -4.82
CA ALA A 103 9.96 -8.15 -5.64
C ALA A 103 8.57 -8.69 -6.03
N LEU A 104 8.48 -9.37 -7.18
CA LEU A 104 7.32 -10.16 -7.58
C LEU A 104 7.73 -11.63 -7.60
N VAL A 105 6.97 -12.50 -6.94
CA VAL A 105 7.21 -13.94 -6.92
C VAL A 105 6.01 -14.65 -7.55
N GLY A 106 6.28 -15.37 -8.65
CA GLY A 106 5.30 -15.95 -9.54
C GLY A 106 4.97 -15.03 -10.72
N VAL A 107 5.38 -15.39 -11.94
CA VAL A 107 5.18 -14.59 -13.17
C VAL A 107 4.17 -15.26 -14.10
N GLY A 108 3.10 -15.83 -13.50
CA GLY A 108 1.92 -16.31 -14.21
C GLY A 108 1.06 -15.15 -14.77
N ASN A 109 -0.21 -15.43 -15.09
CA ASN A 109 -1.10 -14.43 -15.68
C ASN A 109 -1.24 -13.16 -14.84
N LEU A 110 -1.49 -13.30 -13.54
CA LEU A 110 -1.61 -12.17 -12.63
C LEU A 110 -0.26 -11.45 -12.43
N GLY A 111 0.82 -12.22 -12.25
CA GLY A 111 2.17 -11.65 -12.12
C GLY A 111 2.55 -10.78 -13.32
N ARG A 112 2.30 -11.26 -14.54
CA ARG A 112 2.53 -10.49 -15.78
C ARG A 112 1.69 -9.22 -15.85
N ALA A 113 0.42 -9.30 -15.43
CA ALA A 113 -0.44 -8.11 -15.36
C ALA A 113 0.11 -7.07 -14.38
N LEU A 114 0.61 -7.51 -13.22
CA LEU A 114 1.20 -6.62 -12.21
C LEU A 114 2.54 -6.02 -12.66
N LEU A 115 3.36 -6.73 -13.46
CA LEU A 115 4.58 -6.16 -14.07
C LEU A 115 4.27 -4.98 -14.99
N ASN A 116 3.11 -5.01 -15.67
CA ASN A 116 2.65 -3.92 -16.52
C ASN A 116 1.95 -2.79 -15.76
N TYR A 117 1.63 -2.99 -14.48
CA TYR A 117 0.94 -1.98 -13.69
C TYR A 117 1.89 -0.87 -13.25
N ASN A 118 1.51 0.37 -13.52
CA ASN A 118 2.36 1.52 -13.21
C ASN A 118 2.21 1.97 -11.74
N PHE A 119 2.77 1.21 -10.82
CA PHE A 119 2.79 1.59 -9.39
C PHE A 119 3.55 2.89 -9.11
N LYS A 120 4.56 3.23 -9.93
CA LYS A 120 5.39 4.42 -9.75
C LYS A 120 4.59 5.71 -9.87
N ARG A 121 3.59 5.75 -10.76
CA ARG A 121 2.78 6.95 -11.01
C ARG A 121 1.98 7.38 -9.77
N SER A 122 1.52 6.41 -8.98
CA SER A 122 0.57 6.68 -7.89
C SER A 122 1.20 6.61 -6.50
N ASN A 123 2.24 5.79 -6.28
CA ASN A 123 2.66 5.44 -4.93
C ASN A 123 4.19 5.33 -4.74
N ASN A 124 4.97 5.80 -5.70
CA ASN A 124 6.44 5.73 -5.65
C ASN A 124 6.97 4.30 -5.33
N ILE A 125 6.30 3.28 -5.89
CA ILE A 125 6.65 1.86 -5.77
C ILE A 125 7.11 1.35 -7.14
N ARG A 126 8.10 0.47 -7.16
CA ARG A 126 8.59 -0.17 -8.37
C ARG A 126 8.84 -1.66 -8.11
N ILE A 127 8.29 -2.53 -8.97
CA ILE A 127 8.76 -3.91 -9.06
C ILE A 127 10.14 -3.86 -9.73
N SER A 128 11.19 -4.17 -9.01
CA SER A 128 12.58 -4.08 -9.49
C SER A 128 13.14 -5.42 -9.93
N CYS A 129 12.59 -6.53 -9.45
CA CYS A 129 12.92 -7.88 -9.88
C CYS A 129 11.70 -8.79 -9.74
N ALA A 130 11.69 -9.87 -10.51
CA ALA A 130 10.69 -10.92 -10.42
C ALA A 130 11.36 -12.29 -10.34
N PHE A 131 10.64 -13.27 -9.80
CA PHE A 131 11.11 -14.64 -9.62
C PHE A 131 10.08 -15.64 -10.11
N ASP A 132 10.54 -16.69 -10.79
CA ASP A 132 9.71 -17.81 -11.24
C ASP A 132 10.55 -19.07 -11.30
N ILE A 133 9.90 -20.24 -11.37
CA ILE A 133 10.53 -21.53 -11.58
C ILE A 133 10.53 -21.97 -13.06
N ASN A 134 9.81 -21.22 -13.93
CA ASN A 134 9.69 -21.56 -15.34
C ASN A 134 10.95 -21.11 -16.11
N GLU A 135 11.75 -22.06 -16.56
CA GLU A 135 12.98 -21.82 -17.32
C GLU A 135 12.76 -21.04 -18.62
N GLU A 136 11.54 -21.06 -19.19
CA GLU A 136 11.25 -20.31 -20.42
C GLU A 136 11.25 -18.79 -20.20
N ILE A 137 11.06 -18.34 -18.96
CA ILE A 137 10.95 -16.92 -18.64
C ILE A 137 12.06 -16.42 -17.70
N THR A 138 12.72 -17.30 -16.99
CA THR A 138 13.91 -16.95 -16.19
C THR A 138 15.06 -16.49 -17.07
N GLY A 139 15.84 -15.54 -16.60
CA GLY A 139 16.90 -14.88 -17.37
C GLY A 139 16.39 -13.85 -18.40
N ARG A 140 15.06 -13.67 -18.55
CA ARG A 140 14.48 -12.66 -19.46
C ARG A 140 14.13 -11.37 -18.72
N ILE A 141 13.91 -10.33 -19.51
CA ILE A 141 13.37 -9.05 -19.04
C ILE A 141 11.91 -8.95 -19.51
N LEU A 142 10.96 -8.88 -18.58
CA LEU A 142 9.54 -8.71 -18.87
C LEU A 142 9.06 -7.34 -18.37
N SER A 143 8.48 -6.54 -19.25
CA SER A 143 8.02 -5.16 -18.95
C SER A 143 9.10 -4.30 -18.27
N GLY A 144 10.38 -4.50 -18.67
CA GLY A 144 11.52 -3.79 -18.10
C GLY A 144 12.01 -4.33 -16.74
N VAL A 145 11.46 -5.45 -16.26
CA VAL A 145 11.82 -6.10 -14.99
C VAL A 145 12.56 -7.42 -15.28
N PRO A 146 13.77 -7.64 -14.73
CA PRO A 146 14.48 -8.92 -14.85
C PRO A 146 13.74 -10.02 -14.07
N VAL A 147 13.62 -11.18 -14.68
CA VAL A 147 13.05 -12.39 -14.07
C VAL A 147 14.17 -13.36 -13.73
N TYR A 148 14.33 -13.69 -12.48
CA TYR A 148 15.33 -14.59 -11.94
C TYR A 148 14.74 -15.96 -11.60
N ASP A 149 15.58 -16.98 -11.57
CA ASP A 149 15.23 -18.27 -10.97
C ASP A 149 15.08 -18.14 -9.44
N MET A 150 14.23 -18.96 -8.83
CA MET A 150 14.01 -18.94 -7.38
C MET A 150 15.29 -19.18 -6.57
N SER A 151 16.27 -19.93 -7.10
CA SER A 151 17.57 -20.13 -6.46
C SER A 151 18.37 -18.83 -6.24
N GLU A 152 18.08 -17.79 -7.02
CA GLU A 152 18.71 -16.47 -6.89
C GLU A 152 17.99 -15.55 -5.88
N LEU A 153 16.85 -15.97 -5.32
CA LEU A 153 15.98 -15.14 -4.48
C LEU A 153 16.75 -14.40 -3.38
N LYS A 154 17.47 -15.15 -2.55
CA LYS A 154 18.20 -14.58 -1.41
C LYS A 154 19.26 -13.57 -1.83
N LYS A 155 20.00 -13.87 -2.89
CA LYS A 155 21.06 -13.01 -3.42
C LYS A 155 20.47 -11.70 -3.95
N GLN A 156 19.48 -11.80 -4.83
CA GLN A 156 18.89 -10.62 -5.48
C GLN A 156 18.16 -9.69 -4.49
N LEU A 157 17.45 -10.27 -3.51
CA LEU A 157 16.80 -9.49 -2.45
C LEU A 157 17.81 -8.74 -1.57
N SER A 158 18.92 -9.40 -1.23
CA SER A 158 20.00 -8.79 -0.45
C SER A 158 20.71 -7.68 -1.22
N ASP A 159 21.13 -7.95 -2.46
CA ASP A 159 21.88 -7.00 -3.29
C ASP A 159 21.05 -5.71 -3.56
N GLN A 160 19.74 -5.84 -3.73
CA GLN A 160 18.82 -4.73 -3.99
C GLN A 160 18.15 -4.17 -2.72
N GLN A 161 18.44 -4.70 -1.55
CA GLN A 161 17.88 -4.33 -0.24
C GLN A 161 16.34 -4.38 -0.23
N ILE A 162 15.75 -5.38 -0.88
CA ILE A 162 14.31 -5.56 -0.99
C ILE A 162 13.78 -6.32 0.23
N THR A 163 12.79 -5.77 0.89
CA THR A 163 12.13 -6.37 2.06
C THR A 163 10.63 -6.59 1.88
N ILE A 164 10.09 -6.24 0.71
CA ILE A 164 8.66 -6.38 0.39
C ILE A 164 8.51 -7.20 -0.88
N ALA A 165 7.61 -8.18 -0.87
CA ALA A 165 7.30 -8.99 -2.04
C ALA A 165 5.80 -9.07 -2.32
N ILE A 166 5.47 -9.23 -3.60
CA ILE A 166 4.14 -9.57 -4.09
C ILE A 166 4.16 -11.05 -4.44
N LEU A 167 3.22 -11.83 -3.90
CA LEU A 167 3.13 -13.28 -4.10
C LEU A 167 1.92 -13.61 -4.99
N THR A 168 2.20 -14.24 -6.13
CA THR A 168 1.21 -14.62 -7.17
C THR A 168 1.43 -16.04 -7.70
N VAL A 169 1.91 -16.94 -6.86
CA VAL A 169 2.12 -18.35 -7.19
C VAL A 169 0.84 -19.19 -7.02
N PRO A 170 0.76 -20.42 -7.55
CA PRO A 170 -0.34 -21.33 -7.24
C PRO A 170 -0.47 -21.60 -5.73
N SER A 171 -1.71 -21.82 -5.27
CA SER A 171 -2.01 -22.05 -3.83
C SER A 171 -1.22 -23.21 -3.22
N SER A 172 -0.94 -24.26 -4.00
CA SER A 172 -0.15 -25.41 -3.56
C SER A 172 1.30 -25.09 -3.21
N GLN A 173 1.87 -24.03 -3.77
CA GLN A 173 3.25 -23.60 -3.55
C GLN A 173 3.36 -22.39 -2.61
N ALA A 174 2.25 -21.76 -2.28
CA ALA A 174 2.26 -20.44 -1.64
C ALA A 174 2.91 -20.44 -0.26
N GLN A 175 2.70 -21.47 0.56
CA GLN A 175 3.30 -21.51 1.90
C GLN A 175 4.82 -21.76 1.82
N ASP A 176 5.27 -22.72 0.99
CA ASP A 176 6.70 -23.02 0.88
C ASP A 176 7.46 -21.82 0.31
N THR A 177 6.94 -21.21 -0.75
CA THR A 177 7.50 -19.97 -1.30
C THR A 177 7.53 -18.84 -0.26
N THR A 178 6.50 -18.74 0.59
CA THR A 178 6.47 -17.75 1.69
C THR A 178 7.61 -18.00 2.67
N ASN A 179 7.88 -19.25 3.05
CA ASN A 179 8.96 -19.59 3.96
C ASN A 179 10.32 -19.21 3.35
N GLU A 180 10.55 -19.52 2.08
CA GLU A 180 11.78 -19.13 1.35
C GLU A 180 11.96 -17.60 1.30
N MET A 181 10.89 -16.86 1.03
CA MET A 181 10.93 -15.38 1.04
C MET A 181 11.29 -14.83 2.41
N ILE A 182 10.74 -15.40 3.48
CA ILE A 182 11.03 -14.98 4.87
C ILE A 182 12.49 -15.26 5.22
N GLU A 183 13.00 -16.42 4.88
CA GLU A 183 14.42 -16.80 5.07
C GLU A 183 15.36 -15.91 4.26
N ALA A 184 14.91 -15.43 3.10
CA ALA A 184 15.63 -14.49 2.27
C ALA A 184 15.56 -13.03 2.77
N GLY A 185 14.82 -12.74 3.85
CA GLY A 185 14.76 -11.43 4.51
C GLY A 185 13.53 -10.58 4.18
N ILE A 186 12.51 -11.13 3.54
CA ILE A 186 11.24 -10.42 3.31
C ILE A 186 10.52 -10.17 4.65
N LYS A 187 10.04 -8.95 4.83
CA LYS A 187 9.30 -8.48 6.02
C LYS A 187 7.85 -8.09 5.71
N GLY A 188 7.53 -7.88 4.45
CA GLY A 188 6.18 -7.56 3.99
C GLY A 188 5.78 -8.39 2.77
N ILE A 189 4.60 -9.03 2.82
CA ILE A 189 4.09 -9.85 1.72
C ILE A 189 2.69 -9.37 1.33
N MET A 190 2.52 -9.00 0.08
CA MET A 190 1.21 -8.79 -0.53
C MET A 190 0.77 -10.10 -1.19
N ASN A 191 -0.13 -10.82 -0.53
CA ASN A 191 -0.54 -12.16 -0.92
C ASN A 191 -1.79 -12.12 -1.81
N PHE A 192 -1.66 -12.54 -3.06
CA PHE A 192 -2.77 -12.72 -4.00
C PHE A 192 -3.24 -14.17 -4.13
N THR A 193 -2.64 -15.09 -3.36
CA THR A 193 -3.10 -16.48 -3.37
C THR A 193 -4.37 -16.64 -2.52
N PRO A 194 -5.26 -17.59 -2.84
CA PRO A 194 -6.54 -17.74 -2.12
C PRO A 194 -6.37 -18.42 -0.75
N ILE A 195 -5.15 -18.62 -0.27
CA ILE A 195 -4.89 -19.25 1.03
C ILE A 195 -4.36 -18.26 2.05
N ARG A 196 -4.64 -18.54 3.32
CA ARG A 196 -4.06 -17.80 4.42
C ARG A 196 -2.65 -18.32 4.71
N LEU A 197 -1.67 -17.44 4.60
CA LEU A 197 -0.26 -17.78 4.86
C LEU A 197 0.03 -17.73 6.36
N SER A 198 0.82 -18.69 6.82
CA SER A 198 1.43 -18.68 8.15
C SER A 198 2.76 -17.93 8.09
N ALA A 199 2.93 -16.93 8.95
CA ALA A 199 4.16 -16.15 9.02
C ALA A 199 4.42 -15.70 10.47
N PRO A 200 5.68 -15.52 10.89
CA PRO A 200 6.02 -15.01 12.21
C PRO A 200 5.53 -13.56 12.37
N SER A 201 5.35 -13.13 13.62
CA SER A 201 4.83 -11.78 13.93
C SER A 201 5.69 -10.62 13.41
N SER A 202 6.96 -10.89 13.10
CA SER A 202 7.91 -9.96 12.47
C SER A 202 7.63 -9.72 10.99
N VAL A 203 6.83 -10.56 10.34
CA VAL A 203 6.46 -10.44 8.92
C VAL A 203 5.01 -10.02 8.79
N ARG A 204 4.77 -8.96 8.02
CA ARG A 204 3.42 -8.47 7.74
C ARG A 204 2.89 -9.10 6.46
N VAL A 205 1.78 -9.83 6.55
CA VAL A 205 1.06 -10.34 5.38
C VAL A 205 -0.22 -9.52 5.17
N GLN A 206 -0.39 -9.01 3.97
CA GLN A 206 -1.62 -8.38 3.49
C GLN A 206 -2.24 -9.26 2.41
N ASN A 207 -3.39 -9.87 2.71
CA ASN A 207 -4.14 -10.66 1.73
C ASN A 207 -4.96 -9.76 0.82
N VAL A 208 -5.00 -10.09 -0.47
CA VAL A 208 -5.83 -9.50 -1.51
C VAL A 208 -6.61 -10.64 -2.17
N ASP A 209 -7.87 -10.77 -1.81
CA ASP A 209 -8.75 -11.81 -2.35
C ASP A 209 -9.82 -11.17 -3.23
N LEU A 210 -9.60 -11.23 -4.53
CA LEU A 210 -10.51 -10.64 -5.53
C LEU A 210 -11.88 -11.34 -5.54
N ALA A 211 -11.93 -12.64 -5.23
CA ALA A 211 -13.18 -13.37 -5.19
C ALA A 211 -14.04 -12.93 -4.00
N THR A 212 -13.44 -12.73 -2.84
CA THR A 212 -14.13 -12.20 -1.64
C THR A 212 -14.66 -10.78 -1.87
N GLU A 213 -13.88 -9.90 -2.52
CA GLU A 213 -14.35 -8.56 -2.85
C GLU A 213 -15.53 -8.59 -3.82
N LEU A 214 -15.49 -9.46 -4.84
CA LEU A 214 -16.61 -9.63 -5.78
C LEU A 214 -17.86 -10.22 -5.11
N GLN A 215 -17.70 -11.22 -4.24
CA GLN A 215 -18.81 -11.80 -3.47
C GLN A 215 -19.47 -10.75 -2.56
N THR A 216 -18.67 -9.89 -1.93
CA THR A 216 -19.18 -8.78 -1.11
C THR A 216 -20.01 -7.81 -1.95
N LEU A 217 -19.56 -7.46 -3.16
CA LEU A 217 -20.31 -6.63 -4.08
C LEU A 217 -21.66 -7.29 -4.48
N ILE A 218 -21.63 -8.58 -4.82
CA ILE A 218 -22.86 -9.34 -5.18
C ILE A 218 -23.85 -9.31 -4.01
N TYR A 219 -23.38 -9.54 -2.78
CA TYR A 219 -24.23 -9.50 -1.59
C TYR A 219 -24.96 -8.17 -1.42
N PHE A 220 -24.27 -7.04 -1.60
CA PHE A 220 -24.90 -5.73 -1.48
C PHE A 220 -25.94 -5.47 -2.59
N LEU A 221 -25.68 -5.89 -3.83
CA LEU A 221 -26.62 -5.75 -4.93
C LEU A 221 -27.91 -6.57 -4.71
N ASP A 222 -27.78 -7.77 -4.14
CA ASP A 222 -28.94 -8.60 -3.85
C ASP A 222 -29.72 -8.10 -2.62
N SER A 223 -29.05 -7.54 -1.62
CA SER A 223 -29.72 -6.95 -0.44
C SER A 223 -30.49 -5.66 -0.76
N GLU A 224 -30.06 -4.88 -1.73
CA GLU A 224 -30.81 -3.70 -2.21
C GLU A 224 -32.12 -4.12 -2.91
N LYS A 225 -32.13 -5.20 -3.69
CA LYS A 225 -33.33 -5.72 -4.33
C LYS A 225 -34.38 -6.21 -3.32
N LEU A 226 -33.93 -6.85 -2.22
CA LEU A 226 -34.85 -7.34 -1.18
C LEU A 226 -35.50 -6.18 -0.40
N SER A 227 -34.85 -5.02 -0.29
CA SER A 227 -35.40 -3.84 0.36
C SER A 227 -36.44 -3.09 -0.51
N ASP A 228 -36.37 -3.24 -1.84
CA ASP A 228 -37.30 -2.60 -2.78
C ASP A 228 -38.56 -3.47 -3.04
N GLU A 229 -38.51 -4.79 -2.75
CA GLU A 229 -39.67 -5.70 -2.89
C GLU A 229 -40.59 -5.71 -1.65
N ASP A 230 -40.16 -5.15 -0.52
CA ASP A 230 -40.92 -5.04 0.74
C ASP A 230 -41.61 -3.67 0.92
N LEU A 231 -41.63 -2.78 -0.08
CA LEU A 231 -42.33 -1.49 -0.12
C LEU A 231 -43.51 -1.51 -1.13
#